data_62322567c47ef259a6516a7c5b113139
#
_entry.id   62322567c47ef259a6516a7c5b113139
#
_cell.length_a   1.000
_cell.length_b   1.000
_cell.length_c   1.000
_cell.angle_alpha   90.00
_cell.angle_beta   90.00
_cell.angle_gamma   90.00
#
_symmetry.space_group_name_H-M   'P 1'
#
loop_
_entity.id
_entity.type
_entity.pdbx_description
1 polymer ?
#
loop_
_entity_poly.entity_id
_entity_poly.type
_entity_poly.pdbx_seq_one_letter_code
_entity_poly.pdbx_strand_id
1 'polypeptide(L)'
;MADNNSKSDSGLAGMMPWLDDFKQMVEKYKLPNVDIAALVEWQRKDMEALVEANRQANEGIRALIERRNEILGETFAEWQAAVQNLAGNMTGTDVLSKQADIAKQGVEKAVANFRELTQLEMQAHTNAWKVVQERMQENMANLQKLLQPK
;
A
#
# COMPACT_ATOMS: atom_id res chain seq x y z
N MET A 1 38.08 25.65 12.07
CA MET A 1 36.86 24.92 12.48
C MET A 1 35.65 25.54 11.84
N ALA A 2 35.57 25.46 10.56
CA ALA A 2 34.45 25.97 9.82
C ALA A 2 33.74 24.80 9.13
N ASP A 3 32.44 24.84 9.27
CA ASP A 3 31.47 24.37 8.29
C ASP A 3 31.32 22.88 8.07
N ASN A 4 30.81 22.21 9.11
CA ASN A 4 30.12 20.94 8.90
C ASN A 4 28.61 21.14 8.68
N ASN A 5 28.14 22.39 8.69
CA ASN A 5 26.71 22.73 8.58
C ASN A 5 26.26 23.01 7.13
N SER A 6 27.20 23.16 6.21
CA SER A 6 26.85 23.47 4.82
C SER A 6 26.55 22.24 3.94
N LYS A 7 26.92 21.03 4.42
CA LYS A 7 26.70 19.79 3.66
C LYS A 7 25.30 19.21 3.81
N SER A 8 24.61 19.51 4.92
CA SER A 8 23.24 19.05 5.11
C SER A 8 22.22 19.90 4.38
N ASP A 9 22.50 21.21 4.22
CA ASP A 9 21.64 22.11 3.47
C ASP A 9 21.69 21.85 1.95
N SER A 10 22.86 21.44 1.45
CA SER A 10 23.00 21.15 0.02
C SER A 10 22.30 19.88 -0.42
N GLY A 11 22.12 18.92 0.49
CA GLY A 11 21.39 17.68 0.23
C GLY A 11 19.88 17.88 0.10
N LEU A 12 19.31 18.72 0.97
CA LEU A 12 17.88 19.09 0.94
C LEU A 12 17.55 20.03 -0.22
N ALA A 13 18.44 21.00 -0.49
CA ALA A 13 18.29 21.92 -1.62
C ALA A 13 18.37 21.20 -2.97
N GLY A 14 19.15 20.11 -3.07
CA GLY A 14 19.22 19.29 -4.28
C GLY A 14 17.98 18.44 -4.51
N MET A 15 17.25 18.06 -3.42
CA MET A 15 16.02 17.31 -3.52
C MET A 15 14.76 18.17 -3.73
N MET A 16 14.83 19.47 -3.35
CA MET A 16 13.71 20.40 -3.44
C MET A 16 14.16 21.76 -4.00
N PRO A 17 14.37 21.87 -5.32
CA PRO A 17 14.86 23.12 -5.93
C PRO A 17 13.90 24.30 -5.74
N TRP A 18 12.60 24.05 -5.56
CA TRP A 18 11.60 25.10 -5.31
C TRP A 18 11.70 25.72 -3.90
N LEU A 19 12.34 25.02 -2.95
CA LEU A 19 12.46 25.49 -1.58
C LEU A 19 13.33 26.75 -1.46
N ASP A 20 14.43 26.82 -2.21
CA ASP A 20 15.29 28.02 -2.27
C ASP A 20 14.55 29.21 -2.88
N ASP A 21 13.83 28.98 -3.96
CA ASP A 21 13.00 30.00 -4.61
C ASP A 21 11.91 30.50 -3.66
N PHE A 22 11.30 29.59 -2.90
CA PHE A 22 10.29 29.91 -1.90
C PHE A 22 10.88 30.73 -0.75
N LYS A 23 12.05 30.35 -0.23
CA LYS A 23 12.76 31.09 0.81
C LYS A 23 13.08 32.53 0.35
N GLN A 24 13.62 32.68 -0.86
CA GLN A 24 13.90 33.99 -1.45
C GLN A 24 12.65 34.83 -1.61
N MET A 25 11.54 34.22 -2.01
CA MET A 25 10.26 34.89 -2.15
C MET A 25 9.73 35.38 -0.80
N VAL A 26 9.82 34.56 0.26
CA VAL A 26 9.43 34.92 1.61
C VAL A 26 10.28 36.05 2.15
N GLU A 27 11.60 36.02 1.95
CA GLU A 27 12.53 37.08 2.36
C GLU A 27 12.27 38.39 1.58
N LYS A 28 12.03 38.28 0.28
CA LYS A 28 11.81 39.44 -0.59
C LYS A 28 10.51 40.17 -0.28
N TYR A 29 9.44 39.44 -0.02
CA TYR A 29 8.12 40.00 0.26
C TYR A 29 7.84 40.23 1.74
N LYS A 30 8.76 39.86 2.62
CA LYS A 30 8.64 40.02 4.10
C LYS A 30 7.27 39.55 4.61
N LEU A 31 6.90 38.33 4.27
CA LEU A 31 5.65 37.73 4.72
C LEU A 31 5.75 37.43 6.23
N PRO A 32 5.01 38.14 7.09
CA PRO A 32 5.29 38.12 8.53
C PRO A 32 4.80 36.89 9.28
N ASN A 33 4.05 36.00 8.61
CA ASN A 33 3.40 34.85 9.27
C ASN A 33 3.77 33.49 8.67
N VAL A 34 4.83 33.43 7.84
CA VAL A 34 5.27 32.16 7.24
C VAL A 34 6.42 31.60 8.04
N ASP A 35 6.18 30.48 8.72
CA ASP A 35 7.19 29.71 9.41
C ASP A 35 7.80 28.68 8.43
N ILE A 36 9.01 28.98 7.95
CA ILE A 36 9.74 28.11 7.03
C ILE A 36 10.07 26.77 7.67
N ALA A 37 10.42 26.76 8.96
CA ALA A 37 10.69 25.52 9.70
C ALA A 37 9.46 24.63 9.76
N ALA A 38 8.27 25.20 9.96
CA ALA A 38 7.02 24.46 9.91
C ALA A 38 6.72 23.86 8.55
N LEU A 39 7.02 24.59 7.47
CA LEU A 39 6.84 24.10 6.10
C LEU A 39 7.81 22.96 5.77
N VAL A 40 9.06 23.05 6.20
CA VAL A 40 10.05 21.97 6.04
C VAL A 40 9.62 20.73 6.81
N GLU A 41 9.15 20.89 8.04
CA GLU A 41 8.64 19.77 8.85
C GLU A 41 7.39 19.15 8.23
N TRP A 42 6.50 19.95 7.69
CA TRP A 42 5.33 19.50 6.94
C TRP A 42 5.72 18.64 5.74
N GLN A 43 6.69 19.14 4.94
CA GLN A 43 7.19 18.40 3.78
C GLN A 43 7.86 17.08 4.21
N ARG A 44 8.62 17.09 5.29
CA ARG A 44 9.24 15.88 5.84
C ARG A 44 8.17 14.84 6.22
N LYS A 45 7.12 15.26 6.88
CA LYS A 45 6.00 14.37 7.24
C LYS A 45 5.27 13.82 6.02
N ASP A 46 5.11 14.62 4.97
CA ASP A 46 4.52 14.15 3.71
C ASP A 46 5.39 13.09 3.05
N MET A 47 6.70 13.27 3.05
CA MET A 47 7.64 12.26 2.54
C MET A 47 7.59 10.97 3.36
N GLU A 48 7.55 11.07 4.68
CA GLU A 48 7.41 9.90 5.57
C GLU A 48 6.09 9.16 5.30
N ALA A 49 5.00 9.89 5.09
CA ALA A 49 3.70 9.32 4.77
C ALA A 49 3.71 8.57 3.44
N LEU A 50 4.39 9.12 2.42
CA LEU A 50 4.55 8.44 1.13
C LEU A 50 5.37 7.16 1.26
N VAL A 51 6.46 7.18 2.03
CA VAL A 51 7.26 5.99 2.32
C VAL A 51 6.41 4.94 3.06
N GLU A 52 5.65 5.34 4.05
CA GLU A 52 4.75 4.45 4.79
C GLU A 52 3.65 3.87 3.89
N ALA A 53 3.04 4.69 3.03
CA ALA A 53 2.04 4.23 2.07
C ALA A 53 2.62 3.19 1.10
N ASN A 54 3.84 3.42 0.61
CA ASN A 54 4.55 2.46 -0.23
C ASN A 54 4.85 1.17 0.53
N ARG A 55 5.27 1.27 1.79
CA ARG A 55 5.52 0.09 2.63
C ARG A 55 4.24 -0.72 2.80
N GLN A 56 3.12 -0.09 3.13
CA GLN A 56 1.82 -0.75 3.27
C GLN A 56 1.39 -1.43 1.97
N ALA A 57 1.56 -0.76 0.84
CA ALA A 57 1.24 -1.32 -0.48
C ALA A 57 2.11 -2.55 -0.78
N ASN A 58 3.41 -2.47 -0.53
CA ASN A 58 4.35 -3.57 -0.76
C ASN A 58 4.06 -4.77 0.15
N GLU A 59 3.77 -4.53 1.41
CA GLU A 59 3.37 -5.59 2.35
C GLU A 59 2.07 -6.26 1.91
N GLY A 60 1.10 -5.47 1.45
CA GLY A 60 -0.15 -5.98 0.91
C GLY A 60 0.04 -6.84 -0.33
N ILE A 61 0.89 -6.41 -1.26
CA ILE A 61 1.25 -7.18 -2.47
C ILE A 61 1.95 -8.48 -2.08
N ARG A 62 2.88 -8.42 -1.14
CA ARG A 62 3.59 -9.61 -0.65
C ARG A 62 2.62 -10.62 -0.03
N ALA A 63 1.73 -10.17 0.85
CA ALA A 63 0.69 -11.01 1.45
C ALA A 63 -0.22 -11.64 0.39
N LEU A 64 -0.58 -10.87 -0.64
CA LEU A 64 -1.38 -11.35 -1.77
C LEU A 64 -0.66 -12.46 -2.54
N ILE A 65 0.63 -12.29 -2.83
CA ILE A 65 1.46 -13.29 -3.52
C ILE A 65 1.59 -14.56 -2.68
N GLU A 66 1.88 -14.41 -1.38
CA GLU A 66 1.98 -15.54 -0.45
C GLU A 66 0.67 -16.33 -0.41
N ARG A 67 -0.46 -15.65 -0.24
CA ARG A 67 -1.76 -16.30 -0.21
C ARG A 67 -2.12 -16.97 -1.54
N ARG A 68 -1.80 -16.33 -2.64
CA ARG A 68 -1.96 -16.93 -3.98
C ARG A 68 -1.16 -18.21 -4.13
N ASN A 69 0.07 -18.24 -3.66
CA ASN A 69 0.93 -19.42 -3.72
C ASN A 69 0.38 -20.55 -2.82
N GLU A 70 -0.11 -20.22 -1.62
CA GLU A 70 -0.79 -21.17 -0.74
C GLU A 70 -2.01 -21.80 -1.42
N ILE A 71 -2.87 -20.96 -2.01
CA ILE A 71 -4.07 -21.42 -2.74
C ILE A 71 -3.70 -22.36 -3.88
N LEU A 72 -2.65 -22.02 -4.64
CA LEU A 72 -2.16 -22.90 -5.72
C LEU A 72 -1.66 -24.22 -5.19
N GLY A 73 -0.94 -24.23 -4.07
CA GLY A 73 -0.47 -25.44 -3.40
C GLY A 73 -1.62 -26.30 -2.88
N GLU A 74 -2.59 -25.70 -2.24
CA GLU A 74 -3.80 -26.35 -1.75
C GLU A 74 -4.60 -26.96 -2.90
N THR A 75 -4.81 -26.21 -3.97
CA THR A 75 -5.54 -26.66 -5.17
C THR A 75 -4.84 -27.84 -5.82
N PHE A 76 -3.52 -27.80 -5.92
CA PHE A 76 -2.73 -28.89 -6.49
C PHE A 76 -2.83 -30.16 -5.61
N ALA A 77 -2.72 -30.03 -4.29
CA ALA A 77 -2.85 -31.14 -3.35
C ALA A 77 -4.26 -31.78 -3.41
N GLU A 78 -5.30 -30.98 -3.50
CA GLU A 78 -6.68 -31.44 -3.65
C GLU A 78 -6.90 -32.16 -4.98
N TRP A 79 -6.32 -31.63 -6.07
CA TRP A 79 -6.37 -32.28 -7.37
C TRP A 79 -5.68 -33.64 -7.34
N GLN A 80 -4.50 -33.74 -6.73
CA GLN A 80 -3.81 -35.03 -6.57
C GLN A 80 -4.65 -36.03 -5.75
N ALA A 81 -5.24 -35.57 -4.64
CA ALA A 81 -6.10 -36.42 -3.81
C ALA A 81 -7.34 -36.89 -4.58
N ALA A 82 -7.95 -36.01 -5.38
CA ALA A 82 -9.09 -36.34 -6.22
C ALA A 82 -8.74 -37.38 -7.30
N VAL A 83 -7.59 -37.21 -7.95
CA VAL A 83 -7.10 -38.17 -8.96
C VAL A 83 -6.81 -39.53 -8.34
N GLN A 84 -6.19 -39.57 -7.16
CA GLN A 84 -5.92 -40.84 -6.44
C GLN A 84 -7.20 -41.53 -6.01
N ASN A 85 -8.19 -40.78 -5.54
CA ASN A 85 -9.51 -41.35 -5.14
C ASN A 85 -10.27 -41.91 -6.37
N LEU A 86 -10.21 -41.22 -7.51
CA LEU A 86 -10.82 -41.69 -8.75
C LEU A 86 -10.13 -42.97 -9.26
N ALA A 87 -8.79 -43.03 -9.19
CA ALA A 87 -8.04 -44.23 -9.61
C ALA A 87 -8.29 -45.41 -8.72
N GLY A 88 -8.61 -45.23 -7.41
CA GLY A 88 -8.92 -46.31 -6.47
C GLY A 88 -10.35 -46.82 -6.54
N ASN A 89 -11.30 -46.10 -7.11
CA ASN A 89 -12.73 -46.39 -7.10
C ASN A 89 -13.38 -46.38 -8.48
N MET A 90 -12.76 -47.01 -9.46
CA MET A 90 -13.30 -47.07 -10.82
C MET A 90 -14.49 -48.06 -10.93
N THR A 91 -15.65 -47.72 -10.42
CA THR A 91 -16.88 -48.46 -10.68
C THR A 91 -18.04 -47.53 -11.07
N GLY A 92 -18.40 -47.57 -12.34
CA GLY A 92 -19.69 -47.24 -12.93
C GLY A 92 -20.20 -45.80 -12.67
N THR A 93 -21.45 -45.75 -12.18
CA THR A 93 -22.20 -44.50 -11.94
C THR A 93 -21.66 -43.63 -10.81
N ASP A 94 -20.93 -44.20 -9.85
CA ASP A 94 -20.33 -43.45 -8.75
C ASP A 94 -19.20 -42.53 -9.18
N VAL A 95 -18.47 -42.87 -10.24
CA VAL A 95 -17.40 -42.06 -10.80
C VAL A 95 -17.93 -40.76 -11.36
N LEU A 96 -19.03 -40.79 -12.11
CA LEU A 96 -19.67 -39.58 -12.69
C LEU A 96 -20.22 -38.67 -11.58
N SER A 97 -20.85 -39.20 -10.56
CA SER A 97 -21.38 -38.47 -9.42
C SER A 97 -20.25 -37.81 -8.63
N LYS A 98 -19.15 -38.51 -8.37
CA LYS A 98 -17.97 -37.99 -7.68
C LYS A 98 -17.26 -36.90 -8.50
N GLN A 99 -17.14 -37.09 -9.82
CA GLN A 99 -16.58 -36.07 -10.70
C GLN A 99 -17.40 -34.78 -10.69
N ALA A 100 -18.72 -34.89 -10.71
CA ALA A 100 -19.62 -33.74 -10.63
C ALA A 100 -19.46 -33.00 -9.30
N ASP A 101 -19.38 -33.74 -8.18
CA ASP A 101 -19.18 -33.17 -6.86
C ASP A 101 -17.82 -32.48 -6.73
N ILE A 102 -16.75 -33.08 -7.24
CA ILE A 102 -15.40 -32.52 -7.25
C ILE A 102 -15.38 -31.23 -8.10
N ALA A 103 -16.00 -31.25 -9.27
CA ALA A 103 -16.10 -30.06 -10.13
C ALA A 103 -16.86 -28.92 -9.43
N LYS A 104 -17.98 -29.24 -8.78
CA LYS A 104 -18.76 -28.26 -8.02
C LYS A 104 -17.97 -27.67 -6.86
N GLN A 105 -17.32 -28.50 -6.05
CA GLN A 105 -16.47 -28.05 -4.95
C GLN A 105 -15.30 -27.19 -5.47
N GLY A 106 -14.70 -27.58 -6.58
CA GLY A 106 -13.63 -26.81 -7.22
C GLY A 106 -14.06 -25.42 -7.64
N VAL A 107 -15.25 -25.29 -8.22
CA VAL A 107 -15.82 -23.99 -8.61
C VAL A 107 -16.13 -23.14 -7.37
N GLU A 108 -16.76 -23.74 -6.35
CA GLU A 108 -17.06 -23.02 -5.09
C GLU A 108 -15.80 -22.51 -4.41
N LYS A 109 -14.75 -23.32 -4.34
CA LYS A 109 -13.44 -22.91 -3.80
C LYS A 109 -12.77 -21.83 -4.65
N ALA A 110 -12.81 -21.97 -5.96
CA ALA A 110 -12.26 -20.96 -6.87
C ALA A 110 -12.93 -19.60 -6.67
N VAL A 111 -14.25 -19.59 -6.52
CA VAL A 111 -15.00 -18.35 -6.24
C VAL A 111 -14.64 -17.79 -4.86
N ALA A 112 -14.55 -18.64 -3.84
CA ALA A 112 -14.17 -18.22 -2.48
C ALA A 112 -12.74 -17.65 -2.45
N ASN A 113 -11.80 -18.32 -3.12
CA ASN A 113 -10.42 -17.88 -3.24
C ASN A 113 -10.30 -16.56 -3.98
N PHE A 114 -11.06 -16.40 -5.06
CA PHE A 114 -11.10 -15.14 -5.82
C PHE A 114 -11.61 -13.99 -4.97
N ARG A 115 -12.67 -14.21 -4.19
CA ARG A 115 -13.19 -13.20 -3.25
C ARG A 115 -12.16 -12.82 -2.19
N GLU A 116 -11.49 -13.82 -1.61
CA GLU A 116 -10.44 -13.60 -0.62
C GLU A 116 -9.29 -12.77 -1.20
N LEU A 117 -8.79 -13.13 -2.38
CA LEU A 117 -7.72 -12.39 -3.05
C LEU A 117 -8.14 -10.95 -3.38
N THR A 118 -9.38 -10.77 -3.85
CA THR A 118 -9.93 -9.44 -4.13
C THR A 118 -10.03 -8.60 -2.85
N GLN A 119 -10.46 -9.18 -1.73
CA GLN A 119 -10.51 -8.49 -0.45
C GLN A 119 -9.13 -8.09 0.03
N LEU A 120 -8.13 -8.96 -0.08
CA LEU A 120 -6.74 -8.66 0.28
C LEU A 120 -6.18 -7.51 -0.56
N GLU A 121 -6.46 -7.52 -1.86
CA GLU A 121 -6.06 -6.43 -2.76
C GLU A 121 -6.70 -5.11 -2.38
N MET A 122 -8.01 -5.10 -2.17
CA MET A 122 -8.75 -3.91 -1.73
C MET A 122 -8.25 -3.40 -0.38
N GLN A 123 -7.98 -4.30 0.56
CA GLN A 123 -7.47 -3.95 1.89
C GLN A 123 -6.08 -3.32 1.79
N ALA A 124 -5.20 -3.84 0.95
CA ALA A 124 -3.87 -3.29 0.71
C ALA A 124 -3.96 -1.86 0.16
N HIS A 125 -4.81 -1.63 -0.82
CA HIS A 125 -5.04 -0.29 -1.38
C HIS A 125 -5.68 0.64 -0.36
N THR A 126 -6.66 0.18 0.40
CA THR A 126 -7.32 0.97 1.44
C THR A 126 -6.35 1.39 2.54
N ASN A 127 -5.48 0.48 2.99
CA ASN A 127 -4.48 0.78 4.01
C ASN A 127 -3.48 1.82 3.53
N ALA A 128 -2.97 1.69 2.31
CA ALA A 128 -2.07 2.67 1.70
C ALA A 128 -2.75 4.02 1.51
N TRP A 129 -3.98 4.02 1.03
CA TRP A 129 -4.78 5.22 0.81
C TRP A 129 -5.11 5.94 2.13
N LYS A 130 -5.39 5.18 3.18
CA LYS A 130 -5.66 5.74 4.52
C LYS A 130 -4.50 6.59 5.03
N VAL A 131 -3.26 6.16 4.84
CA VAL A 131 -2.06 6.92 5.21
C VAL A 131 -2.03 8.27 4.47
N VAL A 132 -2.26 8.24 3.17
CA VAL A 132 -2.31 9.45 2.33
C VAL A 132 -3.46 10.37 2.76
N GLN A 133 -4.64 9.80 3.01
CA GLN A 133 -5.83 10.55 3.42
C GLN A 133 -5.63 11.25 4.77
N GLU A 134 -5.07 10.57 5.74
CA GLU A 134 -4.73 11.15 7.05
C GLU A 134 -3.78 12.32 6.88
N ARG A 135 -2.78 12.18 6.03
CA ARG A 135 -1.82 13.24 5.74
C ARG A 135 -2.48 14.45 5.07
N MET A 136 -3.39 14.21 4.14
CA MET A 136 -4.17 15.27 3.50
C MET A 136 -5.02 16.04 4.51
N GLN A 137 -5.66 15.35 5.44
CA GLN A 137 -6.46 15.98 6.51
C GLN A 137 -5.58 16.84 7.43
N GLU A 138 -4.42 16.36 7.83
CA GLU A 138 -3.45 17.14 8.63
C GLU A 138 -2.96 18.38 7.86
N ASN A 139 -2.68 18.22 6.56
CA ASN A 139 -2.28 19.33 5.71
C ASN A 139 -3.36 20.40 5.59
N MET A 140 -4.60 19.97 5.43
CA MET A 140 -5.75 20.89 5.42
C MET A 140 -5.89 21.65 6.75
N ALA A 141 -5.77 20.95 7.89
CA ALA A 141 -5.83 21.57 9.21
C ALA A 141 -4.69 22.57 9.41
N ASN A 142 -3.47 22.23 8.99
CA ASN A 142 -2.30 23.10 9.06
C ASN A 142 -2.46 24.33 8.16
N LEU A 143 -3.01 24.15 6.97
CA LEU A 143 -3.29 25.25 6.06
C LEU A 143 -4.31 26.23 6.65
N GLN A 144 -5.36 25.72 7.27
CA GLN A 144 -6.35 26.56 7.95
C GLN A 144 -5.72 27.39 9.08
N LYS A 145 -4.81 26.79 9.85
CA LYS A 145 -4.07 27.51 10.91
C LYS A 145 -3.19 28.62 10.35
N LEU A 146 -2.53 28.38 9.20
CA LEU A 146 -1.70 29.38 8.54
C LEU A 146 -2.52 30.55 7.99
N LEU A 147 -3.76 30.30 7.57
CA LEU A 147 -4.65 31.31 7.01
C LEU A 147 -5.45 32.08 8.06
N GLN A 148 -5.46 31.62 9.32
CA GLN A 148 -6.13 32.36 10.40
C GLN A 148 -5.36 33.63 10.74
N PRO A 149 -6.00 34.79 10.78
CA PRO A 149 -5.38 36.02 11.23
C PRO A 149 -5.10 35.93 12.73
N LYS A 150 -3.86 36.27 13.10
CA LYS A 150 -3.48 36.36 14.50
C LYS A 150 -4.00 37.68 15.12
#